data_a6ab21236bb34b48703c57a4acb4fd06
#
_entry.id   a6ab21236bb34b48703c57a4acb4fd06
#
_cell.length_a   1.000
_cell.length_b   1.000
_cell.length_c   1.000
_cell.angle_alpha   90.00
_cell.angle_beta   90.00
_cell.angle_gamma   90.00
#
_symmetry.space_group_name_H-M   'P 1'
#
loop_
_entity.id
_entity.type
_entity.pdbx_description
1 polymer ?
#
loop_
_entity_poly.entity_id
_entity_poly.type
_entity_poly.pdbx_seq_one_letter_code
_entity_poly.pdbx_strand_id
1 'polypeptide(L)'
;MEKDTQRKKHKRLMIAFYVLIGVAAALCLTIFFIWLHGRNSMNKPSDSPNLPDEQNQIVTYKGKQYRYNAGMRSILLLGIDADRKPSAPYEAQNQSDLIVIAALDTAHNKMTLISLNRDTMCDMEILDDNGSSQGVANAQLALAFSYGDGLHRSCQLTRDAVSNLFYGLPIQGYAAYYLGGIADLNDAVGGVTVTVLDDYPFSHISSCWNMYPGEEVTLTGEQARLYTQARLEDRVDANQLRMARQKQYMLSLIAQVKQSIRDNPTKVLSLYDTLDDYLLSDLDLGAISYLATQAASMEFSGEIRTIEGSSALGAGNHAEFTPDTASLYELMLDVFYEEVTSTEAS
;
A
#
# COMPACT_ATOMS: atom_id res chain seq x y z
N MET A 1 -10.38 65.71 1.36
CA MET A 1 -11.21 64.61 0.79
C MET A 1 -10.39 63.42 0.35
N GLU A 2 -9.29 63.61 -0.37
CA GLU A 2 -8.44 62.55 -0.91
C GLU A 2 -7.69 61.70 0.17
N LYS A 3 -7.14 62.36 1.20
CA LYS A 3 -6.46 61.69 2.34
C LYS A 3 -7.39 60.78 3.16
N ASP A 4 -8.65 61.11 3.25
CA ASP A 4 -9.64 60.33 4.02
C ASP A 4 -10.10 59.07 3.25
N THR A 5 -10.17 59.15 1.94
CA THR A 5 -10.44 58.03 1.03
C THR A 5 -9.26 57.02 1.02
N GLN A 6 -8.04 57.49 0.99
CA GLN A 6 -6.82 56.69 1.09
C GLN A 6 -6.74 55.95 2.44
N ARG A 7 -7.05 56.63 3.54
CA ARG A 7 -7.07 56.03 4.89
C ARG A 7 -8.15 54.95 5.04
N LYS A 8 -9.34 55.14 4.47
CA LYS A 8 -10.42 54.13 4.43
C LYS A 8 -10.04 52.93 3.57
N LYS A 9 -9.37 53.14 2.44
CA LYS A 9 -8.90 52.05 1.55
C LYS A 9 -7.81 51.22 2.23
N HIS A 10 -6.87 51.83 2.90
CA HIS A 10 -5.81 51.15 3.66
C HIS A 10 -6.42 50.32 4.83
N LYS A 11 -7.39 50.89 5.56
CA LYS A 11 -8.06 50.19 6.66
C LYS A 11 -8.85 48.94 6.19
N ARG A 12 -9.50 49.02 5.03
CA ARG A 12 -10.19 47.88 4.40
C ARG A 12 -9.19 46.79 3.94
N LEU A 13 -8.05 47.21 3.40
CA LEU A 13 -7.00 46.27 2.98
C LEU A 13 -6.39 45.55 4.18
N MET A 14 -6.16 46.24 5.29
CA MET A 14 -5.67 45.63 6.54
C MET A 14 -6.68 44.66 7.13
N ILE A 15 -7.98 45.01 7.14
CA ILE A 15 -9.01 44.09 7.60
C ILE A 15 -9.06 42.84 6.72
N ALA A 16 -9.04 42.96 5.39
CA ALA A 16 -9.03 41.88 4.45
C ALA A 16 -7.78 40.98 4.66
N PHE A 17 -6.62 41.57 4.94
CA PHE A 17 -5.39 40.82 5.24
C PHE A 17 -5.47 40.03 6.55
N TYR A 18 -6.04 40.62 7.62
CA TYR A 18 -6.24 39.87 8.88
C TYR A 18 -7.30 38.77 8.75
N VAL A 19 -8.35 38.99 7.96
CA VAL A 19 -9.34 37.94 7.65
C VAL A 19 -8.67 36.80 6.89
N LEU A 20 -7.83 37.10 5.90
CA LEU A 20 -7.08 36.08 5.15
C LEU A 20 -6.16 35.26 6.03
N ILE A 21 -5.42 35.92 6.93
CA ILE A 21 -4.56 35.26 7.93
C ILE A 21 -5.41 34.37 8.86
N GLY A 22 -6.56 34.86 9.33
CA GLY A 22 -7.48 34.09 10.17
C GLY A 22 -8.00 32.85 9.48
N VAL A 23 -8.39 32.95 8.22
CA VAL A 23 -8.84 31.81 7.39
C VAL A 23 -7.69 30.81 7.17
N ALA A 24 -6.50 31.29 6.82
CA ALA A 24 -5.32 30.43 6.65
C ALA A 24 -4.96 29.70 7.95
N ALA A 25 -4.98 30.38 9.09
CA ALA A 25 -4.74 29.76 10.40
C ALA A 25 -5.80 28.70 10.74
N ALA A 26 -7.08 28.97 10.46
CA ALA A 26 -8.15 28.01 10.67
C ALA A 26 -7.98 26.75 9.80
N LEU A 27 -7.60 26.90 8.54
CA LEU A 27 -7.31 25.79 7.63
C LEU A 27 -6.11 24.96 8.13
N CYS A 28 -5.03 25.61 8.55
CA CYS A 28 -3.87 24.92 9.12
C CYS A 28 -4.24 24.14 10.39
N LEU A 29 -5.06 24.70 11.26
CA LEU A 29 -5.55 24.02 12.45
C LEU A 29 -6.44 22.81 12.09
N THR A 30 -7.31 22.94 11.10
CA THR A 30 -8.15 21.83 10.63
C THR A 30 -7.30 20.67 10.13
N ILE A 31 -6.31 20.93 9.25
CA ILE A 31 -5.38 19.92 8.74
C ILE A 31 -4.59 19.28 9.89
N PHE A 32 -4.12 20.09 10.84
CA PHE A 32 -3.41 19.58 12.02
C PHE A 32 -4.30 18.67 12.89
N PHE A 33 -5.57 19.01 13.08
CA PHE A 33 -6.50 18.18 13.85
C PHE A 33 -6.85 16.87 13.11
N ILE A 34 -7.00 16.89 11.78
CA ILE A 34 -7.18 15.68 10.97
C ILE A 34 -5.97 14.76 11.15
N TRP A 35 -4.77 15.29 11.00
CA TRP A 35 -3.53 14.54 11.19
C TRP A 35 -3.38 13.99 12.63
N LEU A 36 -3.70 14.81 13.64
CA LEU A 36 -3.65 14.41 15.05
C LEU A 36 -4.67 13.30 15.37
N HIS A 37 -5.86 13.38 14.79
CA HIS A 37 -6.86 12.33 14.89
C HIS A 37 -6.35 11.02 14.31
N GLY A 38 -5.81 11.04 13.09
CA GLY A 38 -5.21 9.88 12.44
C GLY A 38 -4.07 9.27 13.25
N ARG A 39 -3.16 10.10 13.77
CA ARG A 39 -2.11 9.64 14.68
C ARG A 39 -2.67 8.90 15.89
N ASN A 40 -3.69 9.46 16.52
CA ASN A 40 -4.30 8.85 17.71
C ASN A 40 -5.05 7.56 17.36
N SER A 41 -5.70 7.49 16.20
CA SER A 41 -6.36 6.30 15.70
C SER A 41 -5.36 5.16 15.46
N MET A 42 -4.24 5.45 14.80
CA MET A 42 -3.20 4.46 14.48
C MET A 42 -2.36 4.03 15.69
N ASN A 43 -2.41 4.77 16.80
CA ASN A 43 -1.74 4.41 18.05
C ASN A 43 -2.61 3.61 19.01
N LYS A 44 -3.87 3.30 18.65
CA LYS A 44 -4.68 2.37 19.42
C LYS A 44 -4.17 0.95 19.20
N PRO A 45 -4.25 0.08 20.23
CA PRO A 45 -4.02 -1.35 20.06
C PRO A 45 -4.89 -1.90 18.92
N SER A 46 -4.36 -2.79 18.11
CA SER A 46 -5.13 -3.46 17.07
C SER A 46 -6.20 -4.35 17.70
N ASP A 47 -7.45 -4.28 17.23
CA ASP A 47 -8.53 -5.18 17.64
C ASP A 47 -8.40 -6.59 17.02
N SER A 48 -7.20 -7.00 16.60
CA SER A 48 -6.97 -8.33 16.04
C SER A 48 -7.24 -9.40 17.09
N PRO A 49 -8.17 -10.33 16.88
CA PRO A 49 -8.61 -11.27 17.91
C PRO A 49 -7.57 -12.31 18.33
N ASN A 50 -6.44 -12.37 17.65
CA ASN A 50 -5.37 -13.35 17.87
C ASN A 50 -4.12 -12.78 18.52
N LEU A 51 -4.13 -11.50 18.95
CA LEU A 51 -2.98 -10.92 19.61
C LEU A 51 -2.95 -11.33 21.09
N PRO A 52 -1.90 -12.05 21.53
CA PRO A 52 -1.50 -12.02 22.91
C PRO A 52 -1.10 -10.57 23.25
N ASP A 53 -1.28 -10.18 24.50
CA ASP A 53 -0.98 -8.85 25.06
C ASP A 53 0.23 -8.19 24.37
N GLU A 54 -0.01 -7.27 23.43
CA GLU A 54 0.91 -6.79 22.38
C GLU A 54 2.24 -6.21 22.93
N GLN A 55 2.23 -5.81 24.19
CA GLN A 55 3.35 -5.04 24.74
C GLN A 55 4.46 -5.89 25.38
N ASN A 56 4.25 -7.21 25.58
CA ASN A 56 5.19 -8.04 26.35
C ASN A 56 5.54 -9.39 25.73
N GLN A 57 5.13 -9.69 24.50
CA GLN A 57 5.47 -10.99 23.92
C GLN A 57 6.92 -11.07 23.51
N ILE A 58 7.72 -11.70 24.36
CA ILE A 58 9.07 -12.13 24.04
C ILE A 58 8.98 -13.52 23.40
N VAL A 59 9.45 -13.62 22.15
CA VAL A 59 9.63 -14.90 21.47
C VAL A 59 11.10 -15.32 21.53
N THR A 60 11.37 -16.63 21.68
CA THR A 60 12.72 -17.15 21.67
C THR A 60 12.94 -17.93 20.38
N TYR A 61 13.96 -17.52 19.60
CA TYR A 61 14.35 -18.19 18.38
C TYR A 61 15.86 -18.33 18.29
N LYS A 62 16.36 -19.53 17.99
CA LYS A 62 17.81 -19.87 17.91
C LYS A 62 18.62 -19.38 19.13
N GLY A 63 18.03 -19.44 20.32
CA GLY A 63 18.70 -19.03 21.58
C GLY A 63 18.73 -17.53 21.86
N LYS A 64 18.11 -16.70 21.01
CA LYS A 64 17.95 -15.26 21.17
C LYS A 64 16.51 -14.93 21.54
N GLN A 65 16.33 -13.86 22.28
CA GLN A 65 15.00 -13.34 22.62
C GLN A 65 14.68 -12.13 21.76
N TYR A 66 13.42 -12.04 21.31
CA TYR A 66 12.92 -10.97 20.45
C TYR A 66 11.63 -10.42 21.03
N ARG A 67 11.44 -9.10 21.00
CA ARG A 67 10.23 -8.38 21.40
C ARG A 67 9.63 -7.70 20.19
N TYR A 68 8.30 -7.77 20.04
CA TYR A 68 7.61 -7.03 19.00
C TYR A 68 7.86 -5.53 19.14
N ASN A 69 8.22 -4.87 18.04
CA ASN A 69 8.45 -3.42 18.02
C ASN A 69 7.12 -2.68 18.09
N ALA A 70 6.80 -2.10 19.24
CA ALA A 70 5.56 -1.34 19.48
C ALA A 70 5.42 -0.09 18.58
N GLY A 71 6.53 0.40 18.00
CA GLY A 71 6.55 1.48 16.99
C GLY A 71 6.11 1.04 15.59
N MET A 72 5.92 -0.28 15.36
CA MET A 72 5.55 -0.81 14.06
C MET A 72 4.11 -0.49 13.69
N ARG A 73 3.90 -0.07 12.43
CA ARG A 73 2.58 0.06 11.81
C ARG A 73 2.60 -0.71 10.51
N SER A 74 1.76 -1.74 10.43
CA SER A 74 1.69 -2.64 9.26
C SER A 74 0.38 -2.39 8.52
N ILE A 75 0.48 -2.05 7.25
CA ILE A 75 -0.66 -1.81 6.37
C ILE A 75 -0.59 -2.80 5.21
N LEU A 76 -1.71 -3.48 4.95
CA LEU A 76 -1.81 -4.36 3.79
C LEU A 76 -2.21 -3.55 2.56
N LEU A 77 -1.35 -3.57 1.55
CA LEU A 77 -1.60 -2.96 0.25
C LEU A 77 -1.99 -4.06 -0.75
N LEU A 78 -3.14 -3.90 -1.39
CA LEU A 78 -3.67 -4.85 -2.37
C LEU A 78 -3.83 -4.18 -3.73
N GLY A 79 -3.40 -4.85 -4.79
CA GLY A 79 -3.72 -4.51 -6.17
C GLY A 79 -4.75 -5.48 -6.71
N ILE A 80 -5.94 -4.99 -7.02
CA ILE A 80 -7.07 -5.81 -7.48
C ILE A 80 -7.13 -5.77 -9.00
N ASP A 81 -7.12 -6.96 -9.62
CA ASP A 81 -7.20 -7.10 -11.09
C ASP A 81 -8.63 -6.87 -11.58
N ALA A 82 -9.03 -5.59 -11.55
CA ALA A 82 -10.30 -5.12 -12.07
C ALA A 82 -10.23 -3.64 -12.42
N ASP A 83 -11.09 -3.21 -13.32
CA ASP A 83 -11.12 -1.82 -13.78
C ASP A 83 -11.64 -0.86 -12.69
N ARG A 84 -12.60 -1.29 -11.86
CA ARG A 84 -13.25 -0.46 -10.84
C ARG A 84 -13.74 -1.28 -9.66
N LYS A 85 -14.03 -0.61 -8.56
CA LYS A 85 -14.79 -1.19 -7.45
C LYS A 85 -16.15 -1.69 -7.94
N PRO A 86 -16.62 -2.86 -7.50
CA PRO A 86 -18.00 -3.29 -7.76
C PRO A 86 -18.99 -2.31 -7.10
N SER A 87 -20.17 -2.15 -7.73
CA SER A 87 -21.22 -1.25 -7.24
C SER A 87 -21.97 -1.83 -6.04
N ALA A 88 -21.96 -3.16 -5.91
CA ALA A 88 -22.60 -3.90 -4.83
C ALA A 88 -21.76 -5.12 -4.39
N PRO A 89 -21.93 -5.57 -3.14
CA PRO A 89 -21.31 -6.81 -2.66
C PRO A 89 -21.67 -8.00 -3.54
N TYR A 90 -20.70 -8.92 -3.73
CA TYR A 90 -20.84 -10.15 -4.53
C TYR A 90 -21.13 -9.96 -6.03
N GLU A 91 -20.99 -8.74 -6.55
CA GLU A 91 -21.17 -8.44 -7.98
C GLU A 91 -20.03 -9.01 -8.84
N ALA A 92 -18.82 -9.07 -8.29
CA ALA A 92 -17.64 -9.55 -9.00
C ALA A 92 -16.69 -10.34 -8.06
N GLN A 93 -16.16 -11.44 -8.58
CA GLN A 93 -15.14 -12.25 -7.90
C GLN A 93 -13.75 -11.91 -8.47
N ASN A 94 -13.18 -10.83 -7.99
CA ASN A 94 -11.84 -10.40 -8.38
C ASN A 94 -10.78 -11.06 -7.51
N GLN A 95 -9.52 -11.02 -7.96
CA GLN A 95 -8.36 -11.51 -7.22
C GLN A 95 -7.42 -10.36 -6.87
N SER A 96 -6.67 -10.54 -5.78
CA SER A 96 -5.57 -9.64 -5.43
C SER A 96 -4.28 -10.14 -6.08
N ASP A 97 -3.89 -9.51 -7.19
CA ASP A 97 -2.67 -9.87 -7.93
C ASP A 97 -1.40 -9.30 -7.33
N LEU A 98 -1.52 -8.18 -6.62
CA LEU A 98 -0.45 -7.56 -5.85
C LEU A 98 -0.84 -7.59 -4.37
N ILE A 99 0.03 -8.16 -3.54
CA ILE A 99 -0.16 -8.27 -2.09
C ILE A 99 1.15 -7.83 -1.43
N VAL A 100 1.12 -6.69 -0.72
CA VAL A 100 2.30 -6.10 -0.11
C VAL A 100 2.00 -5.69 1.33
N ILE A 101 2.86 -6.05 2.27
CA ILE A 101 2.86 -5.47 3.61
C ILE A 101 3.77 -4.24 3.60
N ALA A 102 3.22 -3.07 3.91
CA ALA A 102 3.99 -1.88 4.22
C ALA A 102 4.24 -1.82 5.73
N ALA A 103 5.46 -2.13 6.13
CA ALA A 103 5.92 -2.09 7.52
C ALA A 103 6.59 -0.75 7.80
N LEU A 104 5.95 0.09 8.60
CA LEU A 104 6.40 1.43 8.98
C LEU A 104 6.92 1.40 10.42
N ASP A 105 8.23 1.39 10.58
CA ASP A 105 8.88 1.48 11.89
C ASP A 105 9.01 2.95 12.30
N THR A 106 8.08 3.40 13.11
CA THR A 106 8.05 4.78 13.59
C THR A 106 9.10 5.06 14.67
N ALA A 107 9.66 4.02 15.30
CA ALA A 107 10.71 4.16 16.30
C ALA A 107 12.08 4.42 15.64
N HIS A 108 12.36 3.74 14.52
CA HIS A 108 13.64 3.86 13.81
C HIS A 108 13.53 4.64 12.49
N ASN A 109 12.37 5.24 12.21
CA ASN A 109 12.12 6.03 10.99
C ASN A 109 12.41 5.25 9.69
N LYS A 110 12.04 3.97 9.64
CA LYS A 110 12.33 3.05 8.53
C LYS A 110 11.05 2.49 7.93
N MET A 111 11.00 2.39 6.62
CA MET A 111 9.93 1.71 5.87
C MET A 111 10.50 0.46 5.20
N THR A 112 9.81 -0.66 5.37
CA THR A 112 10.10 -1.92 4.67
C THR A 112 8.85 -2.37 3.93
N LEU A 113 9.00 -2.78 2.68
CA LEU A 113 7.94 -3.38 1.88
C LEU A 113 8.21 -4.87 1.72
N ILE A 114 7.19 -5.70 1.98
CA ILE A 114 7.26 -7.14 1.81
C ILE A 114 6.20 -7.55 0.80
N SER A 115 6.63 -8.00 -0.38
CA SER A 115 5.74 -8.51 -1.42
C SER A 115 5.52 -10.01 -1.23
N LEU A 116 4.27 -10.40 -1.23
CA LEU A 116 3.84 -11.79 -1.11
C LEU A 116 3.52 -12.33 -2.51
N ASN A 117 3.96 -13.55 -2.77
CA ASN A 117 3.58 -14.23 -4.00
C ASN A 117 2.06 -14.52 -3.95
N ARG A 118 1.32 -14.12 -4.99
CA ARG A 118 -0.12 -14.34 -5.09
C ARG A 118 -0.53 -15.82 -5.01
N ASP A 119 0.36 -16.72 -5.44
CA ASP A 119 0.14 -18.17 -5.47
C ASP A 119 0.56 -18.84 -4.14
N THR A 120 0.89 -18.06 -3.09
CA THR A 120 1.25 -18.59 -1.77
C THR A 120 0.11 -19.40 -1.19
N MET A 121 0.37 -20.67 -0.91
CA MET A 121 -0.58 -21.56 -0.25
C MET A 121 -0.68 -21.20 1.24
N CYS A 122 -1.87 -20.84 1.68
CA CYS A 122 -2.15 -20.51 3.09
C CYS A 122 -3.60 -20.86 3.45
N ASP A 123 -3.83 -20.98 4.74
CA ASP A 123 -5.17 -21.21 5.28
C ASP A 123 -5.96 -19.90 5.30
N MET A 124 -7.18 -19.92 4.79
CA MET A 124 -8.09 -18.79 4.73
C MET A 124 -9.53 -19.19 4.94
N GLU A 125 -10.32 -18.29 5.50
CA GLU A 125 -11.76 -18.46 5.64
C GLU A 125 -12.44 -18.30 4.28
N ILE A 126 -13.43 -19.18 4.04
CA ILE A 126 -14.30 -19.13 2.85
C ILE A 126 -15.69 -18.71 3.29
N LEU A 127 -16.29 -17.76 2.56
CA LEU A 127 -17.68 -17.36 2.76
C LEU A 127 -18.55 -17.80 1.59
N ASP A 128 -19.84 -18.03 1.88
CA ASP A 128 -20.87 -18.17 0.85
C ASP A 128 -21.37 -16.79 0.37
N ASP A 129 -22.24 -16.77 -0.64
CA ASP A 129 -22.82 -15.55 -1.21
C ASP A 129 -23.68 -14.74 -0.20
N ASN A 130 -23.97 -15.29 0.96
CA ASN A 130 -24.68 -14.61 2.05
C ASN A 130 -23.71 -14.07 3.12
N GLY A 131 -22.39 -14.26 2.93
CA GLY A 131 -21.37 -13.88 3.90
C GLY A 131 -21.23 -14.82 5.09
N SER A 132 -21.82 -16.02 5.04
CA SER A 132 -21.68 -17.00 6.11
C SER A 132 -20.44 -17.88 5.91
N SER A 133 -19.72 -18.12 7.01
CA SER A 133 -18.51 -18.97 6.97
C SER A 133 -18.83 -20.40 6.53
N GLN A 134 -18.08 -20.90 5.56
CA GLN A 134 -18.09 -22.27 5.08
C GLN A 134 -16.89 -23.08 5.62
N GLY A 135 -16.10 -22.47 6.49
CA GLY A 135 -14.90 -23.07 7.08
C GLY A 135 -13.62 -22.50 6.51
N VAL A 136 -12.54 -23.23 6.74
CA VAL A 136 -11.18 -22.85 6.31
C VAL A 136 -10.74 -23.76 5.18
N ALA A 137 -10.15 -23.18 4.14
CA ALA A 137 -9.47 -23.91 3.07
C ALA A 137 -8.03 -23.48 2.95
N ASN A 138 -7.16 -24.41 2.53
CA ASN A 138 -5.80 -24.12 2.11
C ASN A 138 -5.80 -23.85 0.61
N ALA A 139 -5.55 -22.60 0.21
CA ALA A 139 -5.61 -22.17 -1.17
C ALA A 139 -4.61 -21.02 -1.44
N GLN A 140 -4.50 -20.61 -2.71
CA GLN A 140 -3.65 -19.51 -3.12
C GLN A 140 -4.11 -18.18 -2.46
N LEU A 141 -3.19 -17.42 -1.91
CA LEU A 141 -3.46 -16.16 -1.19
C LEU A 141 -4.28 -15.14 -2.00
N ALA A 142 -4.08 -15.08 -3.33
CA ALA A 142 -4.87 -14.23 -4.22
C ALA A 142 -6.38 -14.51 -4.15
N LEU A 143 -6.78 -15.75 -3.84
CA LEU A 143 -8.18 -16.17 -3.77
C LEU A 143 -8.87 -15.71 -2.49
N ALA A 144 -8.12 -15.33 -1.46
CA ALA A 144 -8.71 -14.82 -0.22
C ALA A 144 -9.65 -13.62 -0.48
N PHE A 145 -9.28 -12.76 -1.44
CA PHE A 145 -10.12 -11.65 -1.87
C PHE A 145 -11.40 -12.14 -2.56
N SER A 146 -11.30 -13.18 -3.41
CA SER A 146 -12.42 -13.73 -4.17
C SER A 146 -13.47 -14.44 -3.29
N TYR A 147 -13.07 -14.93 -2.11
CA TYR A 147 -13.96 -15.58 -1.17
C TYR A 147 -14.79 -14.64 -0.30
N GLY A 148 -14.61 -13.34 -0.45
CA GLY A 148 -15.39 -12.31 0.22
C GLY A 148 -16.46 -11.68 -0.68
N ASP A 149 -16.83 -10.47 -0.34
CA ASP A 149 -17.90 -9.70 -0.99
C ASP A 149 -17.44 -8.86 -2.20
N GLY A 150 -16.16 -8.94 -2.56
CA GLY A 150 -15.55 -8.06 -3.56
C GLY A 150 -15.23 -6.66 -3.05
N LEU A 151 -15.53 -6.36 -1.78
CA LEU A 151 -15.37 -5.07 -1.11
C LEU A 151 -14.62 -5.23 0.23
N HIS A 152 -15.12 -4.61 1.30
CA HIS A 152 -14.45 -4.57 2.60
C HIS A 152 -14.23 -5.95 3.22
N ARG A 153 -15.19 -6.86 3.08
CA ARG A 153 -15.04 -8.21 3.63
C ARG A 153 -13.94 -9.00 2.91
N SER A 154 -13.80 -8.83 1.59
CA SER A 154 -12.70 -9.41 0.81
C SER A 154 -11.33 -8.94 1.29
N CYS A 155 -11.19 -7.62 1.56
CA CYS A 155 -9.97 -7.06 2.12
C CYS A 155 -9.67 -7.62 3.52
N GLN A 156 -10.69 -7.77 4.37
CA GLN A 156 -10.54 -8.33 5.72
C GLN A 156 -10.08 -9.80 5.65
N LEU A 157 -10.70 -10.63 4.80
CA LEU A 157 -10.28 -12.03 4.62
C LEU A 157 -8.83 -12.13 4.16
N THR A 158 -8.43 -11.29 3.21
CA THR A 158 -7.04 -11.25 2.73
C THR A 158 -6.08 -10.79 3.83
N ARG A 159 -6.45 -9.77 4.60
CA ARG A 159 -5.67 -9.29 5.76
C ARG A 159 -5.49 -10.40 6.79
N ASP A 160 -6.57 -11.10 7.12
CA ASP A 160 -6.57 -12.15 8.14
C ASP A 160 -5.74 -13.36 7.67
N ALA A 161 -5.82 -13.73 6.38
CA ALA A 161 -4.97 -14.76 5.78
C ALA A 161 -3.47 -14.38 5.83
N VAL A 162 -3.13 -13.12 5.51
CA VAL A 162 -1.74 -12.62 5.61
C VAL A 162 -1.28 -12.56 7.05
N SER A 163 -2.11 -12.10 7.99
CA SER A 163 -1.80 -12.10 9.41
C SER A 163 -1.49 -13.52 9.91
N ASN A 164 -2.32 -14.50 9.56
CA ASN A 164 -2.12 -15.90 9.93
C ASN A 164 -0.85 -16.48 9.32
N LEU A 165 -0.57 -16.18 8.05
CA LEU A 165 0.66 -16.61 7.37
C LEU A 165 1.91 -16.11 8.12
N PHE A 166 1.85 -14.91 8.70
CA PHE A 166 2.90 -14.30 9.53
C PHE A 166 2.68 -14.52 11.03
N TYR A 167 2.15 -15.69 11.41
CA TYR A 167 2.02 -16.12 12.81
C TYR A 167 1.20 -15.19 13.71
N GLY A 168 0.16 -14.56 13.16
CA GLY A 168 -0.69 -13.61 13.86
C GLY A 168 -0.16 -12.17 13.87
N LEU A 169 0.68 -11.81 12.88
CA LEU A 169 1.21 -10.45 12.76
C LEU A 169 0.10 -9.40 12.79
N PRO A 170 0.19 -8.37 13.65
CA PRO A 170 -0.73 -7.26 13.65
C PRO A 170 -0.70 -6.49 12.32
N ILE A 171 -1.84 -6.40 11.65
CA ILE A 171 -2.03 -5.57 10.45
C ILE A 171 -3.14 -4.58 10.77
N GLN A 172 -2.77 -3.31 10.98
CA GLN A 172 -3.65 -2.28 11.53
C GLN A 172 -4.69 -1.76 10.54
N GLY A 173 -4.49 -2.02 9.23
CA GLY A 173 -5.43 -1.59 8.21
C GLY A 173 -5.05 -2.09 6.83
N TYR A 174 -5.88 -1.78 5.87
CA TYR A 174 -5.61 -2.11 4.47
C TYR A 174 -5.96 -0.97 3.52
N ALA A 175 -5.34 -1.00 2.35
CA ALA A 175 -5.69 -0.18 1.20
C ALA A 175 -5.65 -1.07 -0.06
N ALA A 176 -6.81 -1.30 -0.66
CA ALA A 176 -6.96 -2.04 -1.91
C ALA A 176 -7.18 -1.06 -3.06
N TYR A 177 -6.36 -1.18 -4.11
CA TYR A 177 -6.41 -0.34 -5.28
C TYR A 177 -6.77 -1.15 -6.52
N TYR A 178 -7.81 -0.71 -7.23
CA TYR A 178 -8.25 -1.34 -8.47
C TYR A 178 -7.39 -0.87 -9.62
N LEU A 179 -6.78 -1.80 -10.34
CA LEU A 179 -5.70 -1.53 -11.30
C LEU A 179 -6.15 -0.68 -12.50
N GLY A 180 -7.46 -0.59 -12.78
CA GLY A 180 -8.00 0.34 -13.77
C GLY A 180 -7.68 1.82 -13.49
N GLY A 181 -7.43 2.17 -12.22
CA GLY A 181 -7.06 3.52 -11.80
C GLY A 181 -5.58 3.89 -11.96
N ILE A 182 -4.72 3.00 -12.50
CA ILE A 182 -3.28 3.28 -12.64
C ILE A 182 -3.01 4.56 -13.44
N ALA A 183 -3.80 4.81 -14.48
CA ALA A 183 -3.66 6.02 -15.30
C ALA A 183 -3.89 7.28 -14.47
N ASP A 184 -4.98 7.32 -13.70
CA ASP A 184 -5.35 8.46 -12.86
C ASP A 184 -4.33 8.67 -11.73
N LEU A 185 -3.85 7.59 -11.11
CA LEU A 185 -2.80 7.64 -10.09
C LEU A 185 -1.50 8.23 -10.64
N ASN A 186 -1.07 7.76 -11.82
CA ASN A 186 0.14 8.24 -12.49
C ASN A 186 0.06 9.75 -12.76
N ASP A 187 -1.06 10.21 -13.33
CA ASP A 187 -1.25 11.61 -13.68
C ASP A 187 -1.40 12.49 -12.42
N ALA A 188 -2.05 11.96 -11.37
CA ALA A 188 -2.21 12.67 -10.11
C ALA A 188 -0.87 12.97 -9.40
N VAL A 189 0.17 12.14 -9.61
CA VAL A 189 1.53 12.38 -9.08
C VAL A 189 2.42 13.18 -10.03
N GLY A 190 1.91 13.56 -11.21
CA GLY A 190 2.64 14.32 -12.23
C GLY A 190 3.46 13.48 -13.18
N GLY A 191 3.14 12.20 -13.31
CA GLY A 191 3.85 11.23 -14.13
C GLY A 191 4.94 10.49 -13.36
N VAL A 192 5.12 9.21 -13.68
CA VAL A 192 6.16 8.35 -13.10
C VAL A 192 7.27 8.14 -14.12
N THR A 193 8.50 8.44 -13.74
CA THR A 193 9.66 8.24 -14.59
C THR A 193 10.22 6.83 -14.42
N VAL A 194 10.43 6.13 -15.53
CA VAL A 194 11.02 4.79 -15.58
C VAL A 194 12.14 4.74 -16.61
N THR A 195 13.10 3.84 -16.42
CA THR A 195 14.02 3.44 -17.48
C THR A 195 13.41 2.23 -18.17
N VAL A 196 13.12 2.33 -19.47
CA VAL A 196 12.48 1.25 -20.22
C VAL A 196 13.33 -0.02 -20.14
N LEU A 197 12.76 -1.13 -19.66
CA LEU A 197 13.49 -2.36 -19.35
C LEU A 197 13.64 -3.29 -20.55
N ASP A 198 12.67 -3.33 -21.43
CA ASP A 198 12.58 -4.32 -22.50
C ASP A 198 12.16 -3.70 -23.84
N ASP A 199 12.25 -4.51 -24.89
CA ASP A 199 11.92 -4.18 -26.25
C ASP A 199 10.45 -4.44 -26.60
N TYR A 200 9.55 -4.35 -25.64
CA TYR A 200 8.11 -4.47 -25.91
C TYR A 200 7.69 -3.44 -26.96
N PRO A 201 7.02 -3.83 -28.06
CA PRO A 201 6.71 -2.94 -29.15
C PRO A 201 5.52 -2.02 -28.81
N PHE A 202 5.70 -1.09 -27.86
CA PHE A 202 4.67 -0.13 -27.46
C PHE A 202 4.14 0.70 -28.64
N SER A 203 4.96 0.89 -29.70
CA SER A 203 4.56 1.55 -30.94
C SER A 203 3.43 0.81 -31.69
N HIS A 204 3.24 -0.48 -31.48
CA HIS A 204 2.13 -1.23 -32.07
C HIS A 204 0.76 -0.82 -31.48
N ILE A 205 0.78 -0.28 -30.27
CA ILE A 205 -0.44 0.17 -29.60
C ILE A 205 -0.75 1.62 -30.00
N SER A 206 0.28 2.45 -30.10
CA SER A 206 0.19 3.81 -30.61
C SER A 206 1.50 4.24 -31.22
N SER A 207 1.46 4.78 -32.45
CA SER A 207 2.65 5.30 -33.16
C SER A 207 3.37 6.45 -32.42
N CYS A 208 2.73 7.03 -31.41
CA CYS A 208 3.29 8.08 -30.57
C CYS A 208 4.10 7.53 -29.39
N TRP A 209 4.12 6.20 -29.18
CA TRP A 209 4.71 5.58 -28.00
C TRP A 209 5.96 4.76 -28.33
N ASN A 210 6.92 5.42 -28.95
CA ASN A 210 8.25 4.84 -29.14
C ASN A 210 9.00 4.91 -27.82
N MET A 211 9.04 3.80 -27.08
CA MET A 211 9.85 3.62 -25.89
C MET A 211 10.89 2.55 -26.18
N TYR A 212 12.16 2.90 -26.05
CA TYR A 212 13.27 1.99 -26.36
C TYR A 212 14.00 1.58 -25.07
N PRO A 213 14.49 0.33 -25.00
CA PRO A 213 15.25 -0.14 -23.84
C PRO A 213 16.39 0.82 -23.47
N GLY A 214 16.47 1.15 -22.19
CA GLY A 214 17.47 2.07 -21.64
C GLY A 214 17.09 3.55 -21.68
N GLU A 215 16.02 3.95 -22.35
CA GLU A 215 15.52 5.33 -22.31
C GLU A 215 14.85 5.63 -20.97
N GLU A 216 15.08 6.85 -20.48
CA GLU A 216 14.34 7.40 -19.34
C GLU A 216 13.10 8.14 -19.86
N VAL A 217 11.92 7.68 -19.45
CA VAL A 217 10.63 8.20 -19.91
C VAL A 217 9.75 8.53 -18.72
N THR A 218 9.21 9.75 -18.68
CA THR A 218 8.10 10.09 -17.77
C THR A 218 6.80 9.69 -18.42
N LEU A 219 6.14 8.68 -17.87
CA LEU A 219 4.94 8.08 -18.41
C LEU A 219 3.72 8.99 -18.19
N THR A 220 2.88 9.15 -19.22
CA THR A 220 1.49 9.60 -19.05
C THR A 220 0.67 8.47 -18.43
N GLY A 221 -0.54 8.76 -17.93
CA GLY A 221 -1.38 7.75 -17.30
C GLY A 221 -1.66 6.54 -18.19
N GLU A 222 -1.99 6.77 -19.47
CA GLU A 222 -2.23 5.67 -20.41
C GLU A 222 -0.96 4.89 -20.73
N GLN A 223 0.21 5.56 -20.81
CA GLN A 223 1.49 4.88 -20.94
C GLN A 223 1.83 4.03 -19.71
N ALA A 224 1.54 4.53 -18.51
CA ALA A 224 1.74 3.80 -17.26
C ALA A 224 0.87 2.53 -17.19
N ARG A 225 -0.42 2.65 -17.56
CA ARG A 225 -1.33 1.51 -17.65
C ARG A 225 -0.79 0.44 -18.60
N LEU A 226 -0.38 0.81 -19.78
CA LEU A 226 0.17 -0.12 -20.77
C LEU A 226 1.52 -0.69 -20.36
N TYR A 227 2.41 0.13 -19.80
CA TYR A 227 3.73 -0.32 -19.33
C TYR A 227 3.61 -1.43 -18.29
N THR A 228 2.60 -1.35 -17.42
CA THR A 228 2.37 -2.31 -16.35
C THR A 228 1.54 -3.53 -16.75
N GLN A 229 0.69 -3.43 -17.78
CA GLN A 229 -0.24 -4.50 -18.15
C GLN A 229 0.17 -5.26 -19.42
N ALA A 230 0.87 -4.61 -20.35
CA ALA A 230 1.17 -5.18 -21.65
C ALA A 230 2.09 -6.41 -21.58
N ARG A 231 1.77 -7.42 -22.38
CA ARG A 231 2.61 -8.61 -22.59
C ARG A 231 2.47 -9.11 -24.03
N LEU A 232 3.50 -9.71 -24.57
CA LEU A 232 3.45 -10.46 -25.81
C LEU A 232 3.10 -11.92 -25.50
N GLU A 233 1.95 -12.37 -25.94
CA GLU A 233 1.43 -13.72 -25.60
C GLU A 233 2.27 -14.85 -26.18
N ASP A 234 2.99 -14.61 -27.26
CA ASP A 234 3.86 -15.54 -27.96
C ASP A 234 5.30 -15.62 -27.40
N ARG A 235 5.65 -14.79 -26.41
CA ARG A 235 6.96 -14.81 -25.74
C ARG A 235 6.94 -15.66 -24.47
N VAL A 236 7.89 -16.57 -24.37
CA VAL A 236 8.04 -17.44 -23.19
C VAL A 236 8.32 -16.63 -21.90
N ASP A 237 9.08 -15.56 -21.99
CA ASP A 237 9.47 -14.67 -20.88
C ASP A 237 8.49 -13.49 -20.65
N ALA A 238 7.40 -13.41 -21.40
CA ALA A 238 6.47 -12.27 -21.38
C ALA A 238 5.95 -11.93 -19.97
N ASN A 239 5.64 -12.96 -19.16
CA ASN A 239 5.19 -12.75 -17.80
C ASN A 239 6.29 -12.20 -16.88
N GLN A 240 7.52 -12.69 -17.03
CA GLN A 240 8.66 -12.21 -16.24
C GLN A 240 8.98 -10.74 -16.56
N LEU A 241 8.95 -10.37 -17.83
CA LEU A 241 9.17 -9.00 -18.27
C LEU A 241 8.08 -8.06 -17.76
N ARG A 242 6.80 -8.48 -17.83
CA ARG A 242 5.70 -7.71 -17.23
C ARG A 242 5.90 -7.50 -15.73
N MET A 243 6.22 -8.56 -15.00
CA MET A 243 6.48 -8.47 -13.55
C MET A 243 7.66 -7.54 -13.22
N ALA A 244 8.72 -7.57 -14.05
CA ALA A 244 9.86 -6.66 -13.89
C ALA A 244 9.45 -5.20 -14.10
N ARG A 245 8.63 -4.89 -15.13
CA ARG A 245 8.08 -3.55 -15.35
C ARG A 245 7.16 -3.10 -14.23
N GLN A 246 6.29 -3.97 -13.73
CA GLN A 246 5.41 -3.69 -12.60
C GLN A 246 6.21 -3.34 -11.34
N LYS A 247 7.24 -4.14 -11.03
CA LYS A 247 8.13 -3.87 -9.89
C LYS A 247 8.85 -2.54 -10.03
N GLN A 248 9.42 -2.25 -11.20
CA GLN A 248 10.11 -0.98 -11.46
C GLN A 248 9.13 0.19 -11.32
N TYR A 249 7.97 0.13 -11.99
CA TYR A 249 6.96 1.17 -11.93
C TYR A 249 6.53 1.45 -10.48
N MET A 250 6.27 0.41 -9.69
CA MET A 250 5.89 0.54 -8.29
C MET A 250 6.96 1.26 -7.46
N LEU A 251 8.24 0.90 -7.63
CA LEU A 251 9.35 1.56 -6.92
C LEU A 251 9.47 3.03 -7.32
N SER A 252 9.38 3.35 -8.62
CA SER A 252 9.40 4.72 -9.13
C SER A 252 8.20 5.52 -8.64
N LEU A 253 6.99 4.92 -8.64
CA LEU A 253 5.78 5.54 -8.12
C LEU A 253 5.91 5.88 -6.63
N ILE A 254 6.41 4.95 -5.82
CA ILE A 254 6.65 5.18 -4.38
C ILE A 254 7.61 6.35 -4.18
N ALA A 255 8.71 6.42 -4.94
CA ALA A 255 9.67 7.52 -4.86
C ALA A 255 9.01 8.86 -5.24
N GLN A 256 8.21 8.88 -6.31
CA GLN A 256 7.49 10.06 -6.79
C GLN A 256 6.42 10.53 -5.79
N VAL A 257 5.64 9.62 -5.22
CA VAL A 257 4.62 9.92 -4.18
C VAL A 257 5.31 10.48 -2.94
N LYS A 258 6.38 9.83 -2.45
CA LYS A 258 7.15 10.31 -1.30
C LYS A 258 7.67 11.73 -1.53
N GLN A 259 8.24 12.01 -2.70
CA GLN A 259 8.74 13.35 -3.02
C GLN A 259 7.59 14.37 -3.07
N SER A 260 6.49 14.04 -3.75
CA SER A 260 5.31 14.91 -3.85
C SER A 260 4.72 15.28 -2.48
N ILE A 261 4.68 14.33 -1.53
CA ILE A 261 4.19 14.57 -0.17
C ILE A 261 5.19 15.36 0.67
N ARG A 262 6.51 15.15 0.50
CA ARG A 262 7.53 15.97 1.17
C ARG A 262 7.45 17.44 0.75
N ASP A 263 7.28 17.66 -0.56
CA ASP A 263 7.19 19.01 -1.12
C ASP A 263 5.88 19.71 -0.73
N ASN A 264 4.80 18.95 -0.63
CA ASN A 264 3.49 19.45 -0.24
C ASN A 264 2.69 18.37 0.52
N PRO A 265 2.69 18.37 1.87
CA PRO A 265 1.94 17.38 2.66
C PRO A 265 0.43 17.37 2.39
N THR A 266 -0.16 18.47 1.92
CA THR A 266 -1.59 18.52 1.57
C THR A 266 -1.91 17.76 0.28
N LYS A 267 -0.88 17.34 -0.48
CA LYS A 267 -1.03 16.50 -1.68
C LYS A 267 -1.75 15.19 -1.38
N VAL A 268 -1.61 14.65 -0.16
CA VAL A 268 -2.33 13.44 0.28
C VAL A 268 -3.84 13.61 0.10
N LEU A 269 -4.40 14.78 0.44
CA LEU A 269 -5.83 15.04 0.34
C LEU A 269 -6.31 15.03 -1.12
N SER A 270 -5.55 15.68 -2.00
CA SER A 270 -5.90 15.71 -3.43
C SER A 270 -5.71 14.35 -4.10
N LEU A 271 -4.71 13.57 -3.68
CA LEU A 271 -4.54 12.19 -4.16
C LEU A 271 -5.71 11.31 -3.71
N TYR A 272 -6.10 11.40 -2.45
CA TYR A 272 -7.23 10.64 -1.92
C TYR A 272 -8.52 10.92 -2.72
N ASP A 273 -8.84 12.20 -2.93
CA ASP A 273 -10.03 12.62 -3.69
C ASP A 273 -10.01 12.11 -5.14
N THR A 274 -8.84 12.19 -5.81
CA THR A 274 -8.70 11.72 -7.20
C THR A 274 -8.84 10.19 -7.31
N LEU A 275 -8.41 9.44 -6.28
CA LEU A 275 -8.32 7.98 -6.31
C LEU A 275 -9.52 7.28 -5.65
N ASP A 276 -10.47 8.02 -5.09
CA ASP A 276 -11.58 7.46 -4.31
C ASP A 276 -12.40 6.41 -5.06
N ASP A 277 -12.60 6.58 -6.38
CA ASP A 277 -13.32 5.62 -7.22
C ASP A 277 -12.61 4.25 -7.34
N TYR A 278 -11.30 4.20 -7.11
CA TYR A 278 -10.46 3.01 -7.25
C TYR A 278 -9.89 2.51 -5.92
N LEU A 279 -10.00 3.31 -4.86
CA LEU A 279 -9.43 2.98 -3.55
C LEU A 279 -10.52 2.43 -2.61
N LEU A 280 -10.22 1.32 -1.97
CA LEU A 280 -11.03 0.74 -0.91
C LEU A 280 -10.14 0.56 0.34
N SER A 281 -10.48 1.22 1.45
CA SER A 281 -9.67 1.19 2.66
C SER A 281 -10.56 1.24 3.91
N ASP A 282 -10.09 0.62 5.00
CA ASP A 282 -10.65 0.79 6.34
C ASP A 282 -9.98 1.94 7.13
N LEU A 283 -8.99 2.57 6.52
CA LEU A 283 -8.31 3.73 7.09
C LEU A 283 -9.09 5.01 6.76
N ASP A 284 -9.38 5.80 7.76
CA ASP A 284 -9.94 7.14 7.55
C ASP A 284 -8.91 8.10 6.96
N LEU A 285 -9.38 9.24 6.43
CA LEU A 285 -8.53 10.27 5.82
C LEU A 285 -7.43 10.77 6.78
N GLY A 286 -7.69 10.79 8.08
CA GLY A 286 -6.72 11.17 9.10
C GLY A 286 -5.59 10.15 9.22
N ALA A 287 -5.94 8.86 9.29
CA ALA A 287 -4.99 7.74 9.32
C ALA A 287 -4.14 7.71 8.04
N ILE A 288 -4.78 7.84 6.87
CA ILE A 288 -4.07 7.91 5.58
C ILE A 288 -3.11 9.10 5.55
N SER A 289 -3.56 10.30 5.97
CA SER A 289 -2.71 11.50 6.00
C SER A 289 -1.53 11.35 6.96
N TYR A 290 -1.75 10.78 8.14
CA TYR A 290 -0.69 10.49 9.10
C TYR A 290 0.32 9.49 8.53
N LEU A 291 -0.14 8.32 8.08
CA LEU A 291 0.73 7.26 7.55
C LEU A 291 1.52 7.72 6.31
N ALA A 292 0.87 8.41 5.38
CA ALA A 292 1.52 8.91 4.16
C ALA A 292 2.60 9.94 4.46
N THR A 293 2.37 10.85 5.42
CA THR A 293 3.39 11.84 5.84
C THR A 293 4.54 11.18 6.61
N GLN A 294 4.26 10.17 7.43
CA GLN A 294 5.31 9.36 8.08
C GLN A 294 6.13 8.60 7.03
N ALA A 295 5.49 7.82 6.16
CA ALA A 295 6.15 7.05 5.11
C ALA A 295 6.99 7.94 4.19
N ALA A 296 6.52 9.16 3.86
CA ALA A 296 7.28 10.11 3.05
C ALA A 296 8.61 10.51 3.68
N SER A 297 8.68 10.64 5.01
CA SER A 297 9.89 11.02 5.74
C SER A 297 10.82 9.84 6.07
N MET A 298 10.28 8.60 6.08
CA MET A 298 11.04 7.39 6.46
C MET A 298 12.11 7.02 5.44
N GLU A 299 13.19 6.42 5.94
CA GLU A 299 14.18 5.78 5.10
C GLU A 299 13.58 4.53 4.42
N PHE A 300 13.82 4.39 3.13
CA PHE A 300 13.44 3.24 2.33
C PHE A 300 14.63 2.80 1.49
N SER A 301 15.01 1.53 1.58
CA SER A 301 16.18 0.98 0.87
C SER A 301 16.05 0.97 -0.65
N GLY A 302 14.85 1.17 -1.19
CA GLY A 302 14.56 0.97 -2.61
C GLY A 302 14.37 -0.49 -2.98
N GLU A 303 14.38 -1.40 -2.02
CA GLU A 303 14.18 -2.82 -2.23
C GLU A 303 12.87 -3.31 -1.62
N ILE A 304 12.21 -4.20 -2.35
CA ILE A 304 11.03 -4.91 -1.88
C ILE A 304 11.49 -6.30 -1.46
N ARG A 305 11.26 -6.65 -0.21
CA ARG A 305 11.54 -7.98 0.33
C ARG A 305 10.49 -8.97 -0.16
N THR A 306 10.88 -10.21 -0.33
CA THR A 306 10.00 -11.30 -0.75
C THR A 306 10.15 -12.48 0.20
N ILE A 307 9.15 -13.34 0.26
CA ILE A 307 9.22 -14.61 0.99
C ILE A 307 9.98 -15.61 0.14
N GLU A 308 10.90 -16.34 0.75
CA GLU A 308 11.54 -17.50 0.13
C GLU A 308 10.62 -18.71 0.16
N GLY A 309 10.76 -19.61 -0.82
CA GLY A 309 9.96 -20.81 -0.93
C GLY A 309 10.15 -21.53 -2.26
N SER A 310 9.28 -22.48 -2.55
CA SER A 310 9.30 -23.27 -3.78
C SER A 310 7.97 -23.19 -4.51
N SER A 311 8.04 -23.13 -5.84
CA SER A 311 6.86 -23.18 -6.72
C SER A 311 6.73 -24.56 -7.34
N ALA A 312 5.49 -25.05 -7.42
CA ALA A 312 5.12 -26.29 -8.09
C ALA A 312 3.80 -26.10 -8.85
N LEU A 313 3.46 -27.06 -9.71
CA LEU A 313 2.13 -27.16 -10.29
C LEU A 313 1.27 -28.02 -9.36
N GLY A 314 0.18 -27.47 -8.86
CA GLY A 314 -0.80 -28.20 -8.07
C GLY A 314 -1.70 -29.13 -8.90
N ALA A 315 -2.58 -29.85 -8.22
CA ALA A 315 -3.47 -30.82 -8.84
C ALA A 315 -4.40 -30.25 -9.92
N GLY A 316 -4.73 -28.95 -9.83
CA GLY A 316 -5.54 -28.22 -10.82
C GLY A 316 -4.75 -27.58 -11.97
N ASN A 317 -3.46 -27.91 -12.13
CA ASN A 317 -2.54 -27.28 -13.08
C ASN A 317 -2.38 -25.75 -12.87
N HIS A 318 -2.59 -25.30 -11.63
CA HIS A 318 -2.32 -23.94 -11.19
C HIS A 318 -0.97 -23.87 -10.46
N ALA A 319 -0.30 -22.72 -10.55
CA ALA A 319 0.93 -22.49 -9.80
C ALA A 319 0.63 -22.46 -8.30
N GLU A 320 1.38 -23.18 -7.50
CA GLU A 320 1.34 -23.18 -6.04
C GLU A 320 2.72 -22.77 -5.50
N PHE A 321 2.75 -21.83 -4.59
CA PHE A 321 3.99 -21.40 -3.92
C PHE A 321 3.91 -21.81 -2.45
N THR A 322 4.84 -22.66 -2.02
CA THR A 322 4.98 -23.09 -0.63
C THR A 322 6.10 -22.29 0.01
N PRO A 323 5.79 -21.42 1.00
CA PRO A 323 6.82 -20.64 1.70
C PRO A 323 7.75 -21.53 2.49
N ASP A 324 9.03 -21.18 2.55
CA ASP A 324 9.96 -21.73 3.53
C ASP A 324 9.64 -21.14 4.91
N THR A 325 9.16 -21.98 5.81
CA THR A 325 8.68 -21.55 7.13
C THR A 325 9.76 -20.94 8.00
N ALA A 326 11.02 -21.41 7.87
CA ALA A 326 12.13 -20.86 8.66
C ALA A 326 12.52 -19.48 8.16
N SER A 327 12.66 -19.31 6.84
CA SER A 327 12.97 -18.02 6.21
C SER A 327 11.85 -17.00 6.44
N LEU A 328 10.58 -17.43 6.38
CA LEU A 328 9.43 -16.58 6.67
C LEU A 328 9.45 -16.09 8.13
N TYR A 329 9.74 -17.00 9.08
CA TYR A 329 9.82 -16.63 10.49
C TYR A 329 10.99 -15.67 10.76
N GLU A 330 12.15 -15.90 10.12
CA GLU A 330 13.31 -15.01 10.21
C GLU A 330 13.03 -13.64 9.60
N LEU A 331 12.33 -13.59 8.45
CA LEU A 331 11.86 -12.33 7.85
C LEU A 331 10.96 -11.56 8.80
N MET A 332 10.01 -12.26 9.44
CA MET A 332 9.11 -11.66 10.43
C MET A 332 9.90 -11.08 11.62
N LEU A 333 10.83 -11.83 12.19
CA LEU A 333 11.64 -11.36 13.30
C LEU A 333 12.50 -10.15 12.91
N ASP A 334 13.14 -10.19 11.74
CA ASP A 334 14.03 -9.13 11.25
C ASP A 334 13.30 -7.80 10.99
N VAL A 335 12.03 -7.85 10.58
CA VAL A 335 11.29 -6.64 10.22
C VAL A 335 10.46 -6.10 11.37
N PHE A 336 9.84 -6.96 12.17
CA PHE A 336 8.80 -6.55 13.12
C PHE A 336 9.21 -6.67 14.59
N TYR A 337 10.36 -7.26 14.86
CA TYR A 337 10.83 -7.52 16.23
C TYR A 337 12.23 -6.92 16.45
N GLU A 338 12.55 -6.69 17.71
CA GLU A 338 13.85 -6.24 18.19
C GLU A 338 14.48 -7.31 19.05
N GLU A 339 15.78 -7.60 18.86
CA GLU A 339 16.52 -8.53 19.73
C GLU A 339 16.67 -7.90 21.13
N VAL A 340 16.19 -8.61 22.15
CA VAL A 340 16.32 -8.18 23.55
C VAL A 340 17.75 -8.43 24.02
N THR A 341 18.48 -7.35 24.24
CA THR A 341 19.83 -7.47 24.81
C THR A 341 19.78 -7.75 26.31
N SER A 342 20.72 -8.52 26.82
CA SER A 342 20.80 -8.98 28.24
C SER A 342 20.83 -7.84 29.28
N THR A 343 20.93 -6.59 28.85
CA THR A 343 20.88 -5.39 29.71
C THR A 343 19.45 -4.93 30.02
N GLU A 344 18.46 -5.39 29.28
CA GLU A 344 17.04 -4.99 29.42
C GLU A 344 16.18 -6.05 30.13
N ALA A 345 16.77 -7.19 30.46
CA ALA A 345 16.09 -8.32 31.09
C ALA A 345 16.21 -8.35 32.63
N SER A 346 16.73 -7.28 33.28
CA SER A 346 16.94 -7.18 34.72
C SER A 346 16.02 -6.19 35.40
#